data_7bce575e0cc2239cf128dd84f1c14941
#
_entry.id   7bce575e0cc2239cf128dd84f1c14941
#
_cell.length_a   1.000
_cell.length_b   1.000
_cell.length_c   1.000
_cell.angle_alpha   90.00
_cell.angle_beta   90.00
_cell.angle_gamma   90.00
#
_symmetry.space_group_name_H-M   'P 1'
#
loop_
_entity.id
_entity.type
_entity.pdbx_description
1 polymer ?
#
loop_
_entity_poly.entity_id
_entity_poly.type
_entity_poly.pdbx_seq_one_letter_code
_entity_poly.pdbx_strand_id
1 'polypeptide(L)'
;MKKMTVFLLVLILLCSGCTPYSDTVHIQAYAYVFRSMPPQKSVHADVRFSDIPFQMPALNDLLYRAEALYESVCSQTDSHENAKDLQDELDRLWAELKTAETMRALAYIHYSRDVTDPVWSERNEILSASIEPIYATLVQIALHLSEQPALRSVYDANTVAELRKAVLLTSTETAPLLKQEQAILSEYDQLHATLTVEGEGRTWTYNELTKDETLPFASWYALYTAYTEQYANAAAELFCRLLPLRRETARLLGFASYPAYRYAVYGRECTTQDAEHFCDTVASHLVPLFLQWQKEVAVDREILYYADTYDRETTVQRVGQTISEILPSLAEPWQYMLAHELYDAGSGPHRLGGSYTTYLSDYSAPFLFTAWDDSASMPSVLLHEFGHFAGYYFRAENNNVANDSLDWAEFDSQGLELLAVPYYEKIFGNRADEARSVRLLDTLYAVVSACAVDEWERFVYQTDNLTPAALHAKFGQIAERFGLDRMGFTAYSWTEIPHIFQSPCYYLSYGAGAAAALLLYQMATENLPKAALSYQKLLLRSYGTNFGESLHRVGLTDPYADDTINNICKLLYIVY
;
A
#
# COMPACT_ATOMS: atom_id res chain seq x y z
N MET A 1 -1.43 16.16 -28.16
CA MET A 1 -0.94 17.06 -27.12
C MET A 1 -2.03 17.47 -26.13
N LYS A 2 -3.14 18.15 -26.50
CA LYS A 2 -4.17 18.57 -25.53
C LYS A 2 -4.96 17.43 -24.85
N LYS A 3 -5.16 16.27 -25.49
CA LYS A 3 -5.78 15.08 -24.87
C LYS A 3 -4.87 14.43 -23.81
N MET A 4 -3.55 14.50 -24.00
CA MET A 4 -2.56 13.97 -23.06
C MET A 4 -2.47 14.75 -21.75
N THR A 5 -2.73 16.06 -21.75
CA THR A 5 -2.62 16.88 -20.53
C THR A 5 -3.71 16.54 -19.50
N VAL A 6 -4.92 16.19 -19.95
CA VAL A 6 -5.99 15.72 -19.07
C VAL A 6 -5.71 14.29 -18.57
N PHE A 7 -5.12 13.44 -19.41
CA PHE A 7 -4.72 12.07 -19.06
C PHE A 7 -3.54 12.04 -18.06
N LEU A 8 -2.60 12.99 -18.17
CA LEU A 8 -1.44 13.08 -17.28
C LEU A 8 -1.84 13.44 -15.84
N LEU A 9 -2.88 14.25 -15.66
CA LEU A 9 -3.41 14.59 -14.33
C LEU A 9 -4.07 13.39 -13.64
N VAL A 10 -4.71 12.50 -14.41
CA VAL A 10 -5.27 11.24 -13.90
C VAL A 10 -4.16 10.21 -13.63
N LEU A 11 -3.11 10.17 -14.48
CA LEU A 11 -1.97 9.26 -14.29
C LEU A 11 -1.11 9.60 -13.06
N ILE A 12 -1.03 10.87 -12.66
CA ILE A 12 -0.32 11.29 -11.43
C ILE A 12 -1.00 10.71 -10.18
N LEU A 13 -2.32 10.49 -10.23
CA LEU A 13 -3.07 9.78 -9.18
C LEU A 13 -2.79 8.28 -9.17
N LEU A 14 -2.42 7.69 -10.31
CA LEU A 14 -2.13 6.28 -10.46
C LEU A 14 -0.65 5.93 -10.24
N CYS A 15 0.27 6.90 -10.37
CA CYS A 15 1.72 6.67 -10.21
C CYS A 15 2.21 6.69 -8.75
N SER A 16 1.38 7.05 -7.77
CA SER A 16 1.61 6.69 -6.37
C SER A 16 1.06 5.30 -6.05
N GLY A 17 0.96 4.46 -7.08
CA GLY A 17 0.25 3.21 -7.00
C GLY A 17 1.09 2.04 -6.53
N CYS A 18 1.45 2.01 -5.24
CA CYS A 18 1.27 0.74 -4.56
C CYS A 18 -0.23 0.49 -4.55
N THR A 19 -0.77 -0.30 -5.49
CA THR A 19 -2.08 -0.88 -5.26
C THR A 19 -1.92 -1.70 -4.00
N PRO A 20 -2.55 -1.33 -2.87
CA PRO A 20 -2.48 -2.17 -1.70
C PRO A 20 -3.15 -3.46 -2.14
N TYR A 21 -2.36 -4.46 -2.26
CA TYR A 21 -2.86 -5.81 -2.27
C TYR A 21 -3.73 -5.90 -1.01
N SER A 22 -4.96 -6.39 -1.10
CA SER A 22 -5.93 -6.49 0.01
C SER A 22 -5.40 -7.22 1.24
N ASP A 23 -4.19 -7.70 1.16
CA ASP A 23 -3.48 -8.55 2.09
C ASP A 23 -2.70 -7.85 3.19
N THR A 24 -2.57 -6.53 3.19
CA THR A 24 -1.83 -5.84 4.28
C THR A 24 -2.44 -6.12 5.64
N VAL A 25 -3.75 -6.34 5.71
CA VAL A 25 -4.44 -6.76 6.94
C VAL A 25 -4.04 -8.18 7.34
N HIS A 26 -3.91 -9.08 6.37
CA HIS A 26 -3.52 -10.47 6.62
C HIS A 26 -2.05 -10.58 7.02
N ILE A 27 -1.14 -9.90 6.33
CA ILE A 27 0.30 -9.93 6.64
C ILE A 27 0.58 -9.49 8.08
N GLN A 28 -0.10 -8.46 8.59
CA GLN A 28 0.07 -8.00 9.97
C GLN A 28 -0.38 -9.04 10.99
N ALA A 29 -1.50 -9.71 10.73
CA ALA A 29 -2.00 -10.74 11.63
C ALA A 29 -1.15 -12.03 11.58
N TYR A 30 -0.63 -12.41 10.39
CA TYR A 30 0.30 -13.55 10.23
C TYR A 30 1.58 -13.41 11.04
N ALA A 31 2.18 -12.24 11.06
CA ALA A 31 3.42 -12.01 11.79
C ALA A 31 3.31 -12.31 13.28
N TYR A 32 2.12 -12.11 13.85
CA TYR A 32 1.90 -12.34 15.28
C TYR A 32 1.85 -13.82 15.62
N VAL A 33 1.22 -14.63 14.80
CA VAL A 33 1.09 -16.07 15.05
C VAL A 33 2.41 -16.78 14.79
N PHE A 34 3.18 -16.35 13.77
CA PHE A 34 4.51 -16.92 13.50
C PHE A 34 5.58 -16.56 14.54
N ARG A 35 5.35 -15.57 15.41
CA ARG A 35 6.26 -15.29 16.56
C ARG A 35 6.25 -16.35 17.63
N SER A 36 5.17 -17.10 17.78
CA SER A 36 5.10 -18.22 18.74
C SER A 36 5.87 -19.45 18.25
N MET A 37 6.24 -19.51 16.96
CA MET A 37 7.15 -20.53 16.46
C MET A 37 8.59 -20.22 16.92
N PRO A 38 9.37 -21.24 17.34
CA PRO A 38 10.76 -21.04 17.68
C PRO A 38 11.49 -20.37 16.49
N PRO A 39 12.36 -19.38 16.72
CA PRO A 39 13.01 -18.63 15.66
C PRO A 39 13.82 -19.59 14.80
N GLN A 40 13.26 -19.99 13.68
CA GLN A 40 14.05 -20.58 12.60
C GLN A 40 14.85 -19.43 12.00
N LYS A 41 16.16 -19.59 11.92
CA LYS A 41 17.03 -18.66 11.23
C LYS A 41 16.55 -18.63 9.77
N SER A 42 15.76 -17.60 9.42
CA SER A 42 15.29 -17.47 8.05
C SER A 42 16.50 -17.14 7.19
N VAL A 43 16.86 -18.06 6.34
CA VAL A 43 17.84 -17.86 5.30
C VAL A 43 17.05 -17.70 4.01
N HIS A 44 17.36 -16.66 3.24
CA HIS A 44 16.80 -16.49 1.91
C HIS A 44 17.08 -17.72 1.07
N ALA A 45 16.08 -18.22 0.36
CA ALA A 45 16.26 -19.40 -0.46
C ALA A 45 17.17 -19.10 -1.67
N ASP A 46 18.10 -19.98 -1.95
CA ASP A 46 18.94 -19.97 -3.16
C ASP A 46 18.17 -20.63 -4.32
N VAL A 47 17.10 -19.96 -4.79
CA VAL A 47 16.25 -20.44 -5.87
C VAL A 47 15.87 -19.28 -6.79
N ARG A 48 15.86 -19.52 -8.11
CA ARG A 48 15.36 -18.54 -9.07
C ARG A 48 13.83 -18.55 -9.09
N PHE A 49 13.23 -17.41 -9.32
CA PHE A 49 11.77 -17.30 -9.44
C PHE A 49 11.20 -18.23 -10.50
N SER A 50 11.88 -18.37 -11.66
CA SER A 50 11.51 -19.29 -12.75
C SER A 50 11.48 -20.76 -12.36
N ASP A 51 12.22 -21.15 -11.30
CA ASP A 51 12.34 -22.53 -10.84
C ASP A 51 11.37 -22.84 -9.68
N ILE A 52 10.64 -21.85 -9.18
CA ILE A 52 9.65 -22.02 -8.10
C ILE A 52 8.41 -22.73 -8.66
N PRO A 53 8.10 -23.95 -8.20
CA PRO A 53 6.93 -24.67 -8.68
C PRO A 53 5.65 -24.07 -8.12
N PHE A 54 4.61 -23.98 -8.96
CA PHE A 54 3.26 -23.70 -8.51
C PHE A 54 2.49 -25.00 -8.33
N GLN A 55 1.94 -25.20 -7.14
CA GLN A 55 1.07 -26.32 -6.82
C GLN A 55 -0.16 -25.80 -6.07
N MET A 56 -1.37 -26.04 -6.61
CA MET A 56 -2.60 -25.64 -5.93
C MET A 56 -2.72 -26.35 -4.57
N PRO A 57 -2.80 -25.61 -3.46
CA PRO A 57 -2.95 -26.22 -2.13
C PRO A 57 -4.31 -26.90 -1.97
N ALA A 58 -4.38 -27.89 -1.09
CA ALA A 58 -5.62 -28.58 -0.73
C ALA A 58 -6.43 -27.77 0.30
N LEU A 59 -6.87 -26.56 -0.09
CA LEU A 59 -7.47 -25.58 0.83
C LEU A 59 -8.71 -26.08 1.56
N ASN A 60 -9.57 -26.85 0.89
CA ASN A 60 -10.77 -27.43 1.53
C ASN A 60 -10.40 -28.47 2.62
N ASP A 61 -9.34 -29.26 2.40
CA ASP A 61 -8.84 -30.19 3.41
C ASP A 61 -8.21 -29.43 4.58
N LEU A 62 -7.44 -28.40 4.28
CA LEU A 62 -6.82 -27.55 5.31
C LEU A 62 -7.89 -26.85 6.18
N LEU A 63 -8.93 -26.30 5.57
CA LEU A 63 -10.07 -25.70 6.30
C LEU A 63 -10.77 -26.74 7.16
N TYR A 64 -11.08 -27.92 6.60
CA TYR A 64 -11.74 -29.01 7.34
C TYR A 64 -10.95 -29.44 8.57
N ARG A 65 -9.62 -29.58 8.44
CA ARG A 65 -8.74 -29.93 9.58
C ARG A 65 -8.65 -28.80 10.60
N ALA A 66 -8.64 -27.54 10.15
CA ALA A 66 -8.68 -26.38 11.04
C ALA A 66 -9.98 -26.34 11.85
N GLU A 67 -11.14 -26.56 11.21
CA GLU A 67 -12.44 -26.63 11.89
C GLU A 67 -12.50 -27.80 12.89
N ALA A 68 -12.01 -28.99 12.52
CA ALA A 68 -11.94 -30.12 13.41
C ALA A 68 -11.03 -29.86 14.63
N LEU A 69 -9.90 -29.19 14.43
CA LEU A 69 -9.02 -28.76 15.52
C LEU A 69 -9.72 -27.74 16.43
N TYR A 70 -10.44 -26.76 15.84
CA TYR A 70 -11.22 -25.81 16.61
C TYR A 70 -12.26 -26.46 17.51
N GLU A 71 -13.05 -27.42 16.99
CA GLU A 71 -14.00 -28.18 17.76
C GLU A 71 -13.32 -28.97 18.91
N SER A 72 -12.15 -29.54 18.64
CA SER A 72 -11.35 -30.24 19.63
C SER A 72 -10.89 -29.31 20.76
N VAL A 73 -10.39 -28.12 20.42
CA VAL A 73 -9.95 -27.12 21.40
C VAL A 73 -11.11 -26.61 22.26
N CYS A 74 -12.28 -26.37 21.65
CA CYS A 74 -13.47 -25.88 22.35
C CYS A 74 -14.11 -26.96 23.27
N SER A 75 -13.95 -28.24 22.96
CA SER A 75 -14.59 -29.35 23.70
C SER A 75 -13.75 -29.88 24.85
N GLN A 76 -12.47 -29.55 24.94
CA GLN A 76 -11.57 -30.13 25.94
C GLN A 76 -11.50 -29.30 27.22
N THR A 77 -11.74 -29.97 28.36
CA THR A 77 -11.49 -29.48 29.71
C THR A 77 -10.10 -29.92 30.17
N ASP A 78 -9.27 -28.95 30.51
CA ASP A 78 -8.04 -28.99 31.33
C ASP A 78 -7.25 -30.32 31.45
N SER A 79 -6.48 -30.73 30.46
CA SER A 79 -5.34 -31.60 30.64
C SER A 79 -4.08 -31.05 29.99
N HIS A 80 -3.00 -30.91 30.77
CA HIS A 80 -1.73 -30.32 30.33
C HIS A 80 -1.06 -31.07 29.15
N GLU A 81 -1.23 -32.40 29.05
CA GLU A 81 -0.66 -33.21 27.96
C GLU A 81 -1.32 -32.91 26.62
N ASN A 82 -2.62 -32.68 26.59
CA ASN A 82 -3.35 -32.41 25.34
C ASN A 82 -3.09 -31.01 24.75
N ALA A 83 -2.78 -30.01 25.58
CA ALA A 83 -2.59 -28.64 25.09
C ALA A 83 -1.36 -28.52 24.15
N LYS A 84 -0.29 -29.28 24.43
CA LYS A 84 0.89 -29.28 23.59
C LYS A 84 0.65 -29.96 22.24
N ASP A 85 -0.06 -31.10 22.24
CA ASP A 85 -0.38 -31.81 20.99
C ASP A 85 -1.29 -30.97 20.09
N LEU A 86 -2.24 -30.22 20.67
CA LEU A 86 -3.10 -29.28 19.93
C LEU A 86 -2.30 -28.11 19.38
N GLN A 87 -1.31 -27.59 20.13
CA GLN A 87 -0.40 -26.56 19.65
C GLN A 87 0.47 -27.07 18.49
N ASP A 88 1.03 -28.28 18.62
CA ASP A 88 1.84 -28.88 17.56
C ASP A 88 1.03 -29.11 16.27
N GLU A 89 -0.27 -29.41 16.38
CA GLU A 89 -1.16 -29.50 15.21
C GLU A 89 -1.49 -28.12 14.63
N LEU A 90 -1.78 -27.13 15.47
CA LEU A 90 -1.96 -25.75 15.04
C LEU A 90 -0.72 -25.25 14.27
N ASP A 91 0.48 -25.53 14.77
CA ASP A 91 1.75 -25.13 14.13
C ASP A 91 1.92 -25.76 12.74
N ARG A 92 1.47 -27.02 12.55
CA ARG A 92 1.45 -27.69 11.23
C ARG A 92 0.46 -27.00 10.27
N LEU A 93 -0.74 -26.69 10.73
CA LEU A 93 -1.75 -26.00 9.90
C LEU A 93 -1.26 -24.61 9.51
N TRP A 94 -0.57 -23.89 10.41
CA TRP A 94 0.07 -22.62 10.09
C TRP A 94 1.16 -22.76 9.03
N ALA A 95 1.97 -23.81 9.08
CA ALA A 95 3.00 -24.07 8.07
C ALA A 95 2.37 -24.33 6.69
N GLU A 96 1.27 -25.10 6.63
CA GLU A 96 0.54 -25.34 5.38
C GLU A 96 -0.13 -24.07 4.85
N LEU A 97 -0.69 -23.23 5.72
CA LEU A 97 -1.25 -21.94 5.33
C LEU A 97 -0.17 -21.00 4.79
N LYS A 98 1.01 -20.99 5.39
CA LYS A 98 2.19 -20.24 4.87
C LYS A 98 2.53 -20.66 3.44
N THR A 99 2.49 -21.95 3.13
CA THR A 99 2.68 -22.46 1.77
C THR A 99 1.55 -22.01 0.84
N ALA A 100 0.30 -22.04 1.30
CA ALA A 100 -0.84 -21.54 0.52
C ALA A 100 -0.70 -20.04 0.19
N GLU A 101 -0.21 -19.23 1.12
CA GLU A 101 0.09 -17.82 0.88
C GLU A 101 1.21 -17.62 -0.15
N THR A 102 2.25 -18.45 -0.12
CA THR A 102 3.27 -18.42 -1.17
C THR A 102 2.66 -18.72 -2.53
N MET A 103 1.78 -19.73 -2.63
CA MET A 103 1.09 -20.05 -3.89
C MET A 103 0.15 -18.93 -4.34
N ARG A 104 -0.49 -18.22 -3.40
CA ARG A 104 -1.31 -17.05 -3.69
C ARG A 104 -0.46 -15.90 -4.26
N ALA A 105 0.67 -15.59 -3.62
CA ALA A 105 1.59 -14.57 -4.13
C ALA A 105 2.10 -14.92 -5.55
N LEU A 106 2.44 -16.18 -5.80
CA LEU A 106 2.81 -16.64 -7.14
C LEU A 106 1.67 -16.50 -8.15
N ALA A 107 0.45 -16.89 -7.78
CA ALA A 107 -0.72 -16.75 -8.65
C ALA A 107 -0.99 -15.29 -9.01
N TYR A 108 -0.89 -14.39 -8.03
CA TYR A 108 -1.03 -12.96 -8.25
C TYR A 108 0.06 -12.37 -9.13
N ILE A 109 1.33 -12.76 -8.95
CA ILE A 109 2.43 -12.33 -9.83
C ILE A 109 2.18 -12.77 -11.27
N HIS A 110 1.77 -14.01 -11.48
CA HIS A 110 1.47 -14.51 -12.83
C HIS A 110 0.24 -13.83 -13.43
N TYR A 111 -0.83 -13.63 -12.66
CA TYR A 111 -2.00 -12.85 -13.06
C TYR A 111 -1.61 -11.41 -13.44
N SER A 112 -0.74 -10.77 -12.65
CA SER A 112 -0.26 -9.40 -12.92
C SER A 112 0.53 -9.28 -14.23
N ARG A 113 1.18 -10.38 -14.68
CA ARG A 113 1.89 -10.43 -15.97
C ARG A 113 0.95 -10.42 -17.16
N ASP A 114 -0.21 -11.06 -17.03
CA ASP A 114 -1.27 -11.08 -18.03
C ASP A 114 -2.64 -11.27 -17.37
N VAL A 115 -3.35 -10.16 -17.16
CA VAL A 115 -4.69 -10.16 -16.53
C VAL A 115 -5.77 -10.85 -17.40
N THR A 116 -5.45 -11.18 -18.64
CA THR A 116 -6.36 -11.91 -19.56
C THR A 116 -6.14 -13.42 -19.54
N ASP A 117 -5.11 -13.91 -18.84
CA ASP A 117 -4.89 -15.35 -18.68
C ASP A 117 -5.95 -15.95 -17.74
N PRO A 118 -6.88 -16.78 -18.26
CA PRO A 118 -7.99 -17.30 -17.45
C PRO A 118 -7.52 -18.28 -16.38
N VAL A 119 -6.37 -18.94 -16.58
CA VAL A 119 -5.84 -19.92 -15.62
C VAL A 119 -5.30 -19.22 -14.39
N TRP A 120 -4.53 -18.15 -14.58
CA TRP A 120 -3.97 -17.40 -13.44
C TRP A 120 -5.02 -16.52 -12.76
N SER A 121 -6.01 -16.00 -13.52
CA SER A 121 -7.17 -15.30 -12.96
C SER A 121 -7.96 -16.21 -12.01
N GLU A 122 -8.34 -17.42 -12.46
CA GLU A 122 -9.07 -18.40 -11.64
C GLU A 122 -8.28 -18.82 -10.40
N ARG A 123 -6.97 -19.10 -10.55
CA ARG A 123 -6.10 -19.49 -9.42
C ARG A 123 -6.01 -18.40 -8.38
N ASN A 124 -5.81 -17.16 -8.81
CA ASN A 124 -5.74 -16.00 -7.93
C ASN A 124 -7.06 -15.80 -7.17
N GLU A 125 -8.19 -15.90 -7.85
CA GLU A 125 -9.52 -15.78 -7.25
C GLU A 125 -9.77 -16.87 -6.20
N ILE A 126 -9.51 -18.15 -6.52
CA ILE A 126 -9.70 -19.28 -5.60
C ILE A 126 -8.83 -19.13 -4.37
N LEU A 127 -7.52 -18.83 -4.54
CA LEU A 127 -6.59 -18.68 -3.42
C LEU A 127 -6.97 -17.51 -2.52
N SER A 128 -7.30 -16.36 -3.11
CA SER A 128 -7.70 -15.17 -2.36
C SER A 128 -8.99 -15.40 -1.56
N ALA A 129 -9.97 -16.09 -2.12
CA ALA A 129 -11.23 -16.36 -1.42
C ALA A 129 -11.13 -17.44 -0.33
N SER A 130 -10.23 -18.43 -0.51
CA SER A 130 -10.22 -19.62 0.36
C SER A 130 -9.26 -19.52 1.54
N ILE A 131 -8.25 -18.68 1.48
CA ILE A 131 -7.24 -18.54 2.55
C ILE A 131 -7.82 -17.86 3.78
N GLU A 132 -8.65 -16.85 3.59
CA GLU A 132 -9.23 -16.05 4.68
C GLU A 132 -10.00 -16.86 5.72
N PRO A 133 -10.94 -17.76 5.36
CA PRO A 133 -11.65 -18.58 6.36
C PRO A 133 -10.71 -19.48 7.16
N ILE A 134 -9.66 -20.02 6.52
CA ILE A 134 -8.67 -20.86 7.19
C ILE A 134 -7.93 -20.04 8.24
N TYR A 135 -7.40 -18.89 7.82
CA TYR A 135 -6.72 -17.96 8.70
C TYR A 135 -7.59 -17.59 9.92
N ALA A 136 -8.84 -17.20 9.69
CA ALA A 136 -9.79 -16.85 10.73
C ALA A 136 -9.95 -17.96 11.77
N THR A 137 -10.06 -19.21 11.31
CA THR A 137 -10.19 -20.39 12.18
C THR A 137 -8.93 -20.62 13.00
N LEU A 138 -7.73 -20.54 12.36
CA LEU A 138 -6.46 -20.75 13.08
C LEU A 138 -6.21 -19.68 14.15
N VAL A 139 -6.57 -18.42 13.89
CA VAL A 139 -6.47 -17.33 14.89
C VAL A 139 -7.38 -17.61 16.09
N GLN A 140 -8.60 -18.08 15.86
CA GLN A 140 -9.51 -18.47 16.96
C GLN A 140 -8.94 -19.60 17.80
N ILE A 141 -8.38 -20.64 17.16
CA ILE A 141 -7.69 -21.73 17.86
C ILE A 141 -6.53 -21.19 18.70
N ALA A 142 -5.67 -20.36 18.11
CA ALA A 142 -4.54 -19.76 18.81
C ALA A 142 -4.98 -18.95 20.03
N LEU A 143 -6.05 -18.19 19.93
CA LEU A 143 -6.60 -17.44 21.05
C LEU A 143 -7.08 -18.37 22.17
N HIS A 144 -7.83 -19.43 21.87
CA HIS A 144 -8.27 -20.40 22.86
C HIS A 144 -7.10 -21.13 23.54
N LEU A 145 -6.08 -21.52 22.76
CA LEU A 145 -4.88 -22.14 23.30
C LEU A 145 -4.06 -21.18 24.17
N SER A 146 -4.05 -19.89 23.85
CA SER A 146 -3.35 -18.88 24.65
C SER A 146 -3.88 -18.73 26.08
N GLU A 147 -5.12 -19.15 26.33
CA GLU A 147 -5.74 -19.14 27.64
C GLU A 147 -5.33 -20.36 28.51
N GLN A 148 -4.72 -21.35 27.89
CA GLN A 148 -4.28 -22.57 28.59
C GLN A 148 -3.03 -22.29 29.44
N PRO A 149 -3.03 -22.63 30.75
CA PRO A 149 -1.88 -22.40 31.64
C PRO A 149 -0.58 -23.03 31.16
N ALA A 150 -0.66 -24.18 30.48
CA ALA A 150 0.47 -24.94 29.94
C ALA A 150 1.21 -24.17 28.81
N LEU A 151 0.54 -23.27 28.13
CA LEU A 151 1.05 -22.54 26.96
C LEU A 151 1.40 -21.06 27.26
N ARG A 152 1.38 -20.64 28.51
CA ARG A 152 1.73 -19.27 28.92
C ARG A 152 3.14 -18.81 28.51
N SER A 153 4.06 -19.75 28.31
CA SER A 153 5.40 -19.43 27.81
C SER A 153 5.46 -19.27 26.30
N VAL A 154 4.45 -19.75 25.57
CA VAL A 154 4.31 -19.62 24.12
C VAL A 154 3.62 -18.30 23.75
N TYR A 155 2.61 -17.91 24.53
CA TYR A 155 1.79 -16.72 24.28
C TYR A 155 2.06 -15.64 25.32
N ASP A 156 2.84 -14.61 24.98
CA ASP A 156 2.99 -13.44 25.81
C ASP A 156 1.75 -12.52 25.76
N ALA A 157 1.71 -11.51 26.65
CA ALA A 157 0.54 -10.64 26.75
C ALA A 157 0.28 -9.84 25.44
N ASN A 158 1.34 -9.49 24.70
CA ASN A 158 1.21 -8.77 23.45
C ASN A 158 0.65 -9.69 22.37
N THR A 159 1.15 -10.92 22.28
CA THR A 159 0.63 -11.94 21.35
C THR A 159 -0.86 -12.17 21.59
N VAL A 160 -1.28 -12.33 22.86
CA VAL A 160 -2.70 -12.51 23.21
C VAL A 160 -3.55 -11.30 22.83
N ALA A 161 -3.04 -10.09 23.05
CA ALA A 161 -3.75 -8.87 22.68
C ALA A 161 -4.00 -8.78 21.17
N GLU A 162 -3.01 -9.15 20.35
CA GLU A 162 -3.17 -9.16 18.90
C GLU A 162 -4.02 -10.31 18.38
N LEU A 163 -3.94 -11.50 18.98
CA LEU A 163 -4.87 -12.58 18.66
C LEU A 163 -6.33 -12.17 18.92
N ARG A 164 -6.61 -11.49 20.04
CA ARG A 164 -7.94 -10.94 20.32
C ARG A 164 -8.38 -9.95 19.27
N LYS A 165 -7.48 -9.05 18.84
CA LYS A 165 -7.75 -8.10 17.76
C LYS A 165 -8.02 -8.81 16.44
N ALA A 166 -7.21 -9.82 16.08
CA ALA A 166 -7.39 -10.59 14.86
C ALA A 166 -8.72 -11.37 14.85
N VAL A 167 -9.12 -11.97 15.98
CA VAL A 167 -10.43 -12.65 16.13
C VAL A 167 -11.58 -11.67 15.94
N LEU A 168 -11.47 -10.45 16.44
CA LEU A 168 -12.50 -9.43 16.20
C LEU A 168 -12.66 -9.13 14.70
N LEU A 169 -11.55 -9.07 13.95
CA LEU A 169 -11.57 -8.84 12.51
C LEU A 169 -12.22 -9.98 11.71
N THR A 170 -12.20 -11.19 12.23
CA THR A 170 -12.70 -12.42 11.59
C THR A 170 -13.98 -12.95 12.25
N SER A 171 -14.63 -12.14 13.10
CA SER A 171 -15.78 -12.60 13.90
C SER A 171 -16.98 -12.99 13.02
N THR A 172 -17.73 -14.00 13.47
CA THR A 172 -18.99 -14.40 12.82
C THR A 172 -20.04 -13.30 12.78
N GLU A 173 -19.94 -12.30 13.66
CA GLU A 173 -20.84 -11.15 13.69
C GLU A 173 -20.56 -10.16 12.55
N THR A 174 -19.30 -10.00 12.15
CA THR A 174 -18.91 -9.10 11.05
C THR A 174 -18.91 -9.79 9.69
N ALA A 175 -18.77 -11.10 9.62
CA ALA A 175 -18.71 -11.84 8.36
C ALA A 175 -19.85 -11.53 7.36
N PRO A 176 -21.13 -11.40 7.77
CA PRO A 176 -22.20 -11.01 6.86
C PRO A 176 -22.05 -9.60 6.29
N LEU A 177 -21.50 -8.66 7.07
CA LEU A 177 -21.26 -7.28 6.64
C LEU A 177 -20.10 -7.23 5.64
N LEU A 178 -19.01 -7.94 5.92
CA LEU A 178 -17.84 -8.05 5.04
C LEU A 178 -18.21 -8.68 3.70
N LYS A 179 -19.08 -9.71 3.70
CA LYS A 179 -19.58 -10.32 2.46
C LYS A 179 -20.40 -9.32 1.62
N GLN A 180 -21.24 -8.49 2.26
CA GLN A 180 -21.99 -7.45 1.57
C GLN A 180 -21.06 -6.35 1.05
N GLU A 181 -20.08 -5.94 1.84
CA GLU A 181 -19.04 -4.99 1.43
C GLU A 181 -18.30 -5.50 0.19
N GLN A 182 -17.83 -6.75 0.20
CA GLN A 182 -17.14 -7.36 -0.94
C GLN A 182 -17.99 -7.38 -2.22
N ALA A 183 -19.28 -7.65 -2.11
CA ALA A 183 -20.19 -7.59 -3.26
C ALA A 183 -20.27 -6.18 -3.86
N ILE A 184 -20.32 -5.13 -3.03
CA ILE A 184 -20.34 -3.74 -3.49
C ILE A 184 -18.99 -3.35 -4.10
N LEU A 185 -17.87 -3.81 -3.54
CA LEU A 185 -16.54 -3.57 -4.12
C LEU A 185 -16.41 -4.21 -5.49
N SER A 186 -16.94 -5.42 -5.67
CA SER A 186 -16.97 -6.07 -7.00
C SER A 186 -17.83 -5.30 -8.01
N GLU A 187 -18.94 -4.67 -7.58
CA GLU A 187 -19.71 -3.76 -8.44
C GLU A 187 -18.89 -2.52 -8.83
N TYR A 188 -18.12 -1.96 -7.88
CA TYR A 188 -17.23 -0.82 -8.15
C TYR A 188 -16.13 -1.16 -9.15
N ASP A 189 -15.47 -2.28 -9.01
CA ASP A 189 -14.39 -2.72 -9.92
C ASP A 189 -14.90 -2.93 -11.35
N GLN A 190 -16.19 -3.25 -11.52
CA GLN A 190 -16.81 -3.45 -12.83
C GLN A 190 -17.31 -2.16 -13.48
N LEU A 191 -17.33 -1.01 -12.78
CA LEU A 191 -17.92 0.23 -13.31
C LEU A 191 -17.29 0.65 -14.65
N HIS A 192 -15.96 0.68 -14.76
CA HIS A 192 -15.29 1.05 -16.01
C HIS A 192 -15.55 0.07 -17.17
N ALA A 193 -15.81 -1.19 -16.87
CA ALA A 193 -16.10 -2.21 -17.87
C ALA A 193 -17.55 -2.17 -18.37
N THR A 194 -18.48 -1.74 -17.51
CA THR A 194 -19.92 -1.82 -17.77
C THR A 194 -20.56 -0.49 -18.15
N LEU A 195 -20.00 0.62 -17.64
CA LEU A 195 -20.54 1.96 -17.89
C LEU A 195 -20.23 2.43 -19.31
N THR A 196 -21.22 3.02 -19.95
CA THR A 196 -21.11 3.56 -21.30
C THR A 196 -21.73 4.94 -21.41
N VAL A 197 -21.31 5.71 -22.41
CA VAL A 197 -21.88 7.03 -22.72
C VAL A 197 -22.30 7.09 -24.20
N GLU A 198 -23.44 7.72 -24.46
CA GLU A 198 -23.97 7.89 -25.81
C GLU A 198 -23.49 9.20 -26.44
N GLY A 199 -23.06 9.15 -27.70
CA GLY A 199 -22.72 10.34 -28.48
C GLY A 199 -22.05 10.02 -29.81
N GLU A 200 -22.00 11.01 -30.68
CA GLU A 200 -21.48 10.86 -32.06
C GLU A 200 -22.10 9.68 -32.83
N GLY A 201 -23.39 9.38 -32.52
CA GLY A 201 -24.16 8.32 -33.20
C GLY A 201 -23.84 6.89 -32.73
N ARG A 202 -23.11 6.69 -31.66
CA ARG A 202 -22.83 5.38 -31.06
C ARG A 202 -22.67 5.44 -29.54
N THR A 203 -22.63 4.26 -28.93
CA THR A 203 -22.26 4.04 -27.54
C THR A 203 -20.74 3.93 -27.41
N TRP A 204 -20.18 4.50 -26.36
CA TRP A 204 -18.75 4.49 -26.05
C TRP A 204 -18.49 3.87 -24.68
N THR A 205 -17.55 2.94 -24.62
CA THR A 205 -16.95 2.46 -23.39
C THR A 205 -15.80 3.39 -22.97
N TYR A 206 -15.36 3.30 -21.72
CA TYR A 206 -14.18 4.05 -21.24
C TYR A 206 -12.94 3.80 -22.09
N ASN A 207 -12.64 2.52 -22.37
CA ASN A 207 -11.48 2.14 -23.16
C ASN A 207 -11.52 2.66 -24.60
N GLU A 208 -12.70 2.63 -25.25
CA GLU A 208 -12.85 3.20 -26.59
C GLU A 208 -12.67 4.71 -26.58
N LEU A 209 -13.29 5.38 -25.62
CA LEU A 209 -13.24 6.85 -25.49
C LEU A 209 -11.82 7.35 -25.22
N THR A 210 -11.06 6.66 -24.36
CA THR A 210 -9.71 7.07 -23.99
C THR A 210 -8.66 6.74 -25.06
N LYS A 211 -8.87 5.70 -25.86
CA LYS A 211 -7.94 5.26 -26.93
C LYS A 211 -8.25 5.84 -28.31
N ASP A 212 -9.42 6.43 -28.52
CA ASP A 212 -9.78 6.99 -29.81
C ASP A 212 -9.06 8.32 -30.08
N GLU A 213 -8.14 8.29 -31.04
CA GLU A 213 -7.39 9.48 -31.48
C GLU A 213 -8.10 10.26 -32.60
N THR A 214 -9.17 9.70 -33.17
CA THR A 214 -9.88 10.24 -34.35
C THR A 214 -10.96 11.23 -33.99
N LEU A 215 -11.51 11.15 -32.76
CA LEU A 215 -12.55 12.06 -32.28
C LEU A 215 -12.02 13.52 -32.22
N PRO A 216 -12.78 14.50 -32.74
CA PRO A 216 -12.49 15.90 -32.50
C PRO A 216 -12.39 16.18 -30.98
N PHE A 217 -11.45 17.03 -30.58
CA PHE A 217 -11.22 17.30 -29.16
C PHE A 217 -12.48 17.76 -28.41
N ALA A 218 -13.32 18.60 -29.04
CA ALA A 218 -14.56 19.07 -28.42
C ALA A 218 -15.57 17.94 -28.16
N SER A 219 -15.75 17.03 -29.14
CA SER A 219 -16.61 15.87 -28.99
C SER A 219 -16.06 14.92 -27.94
N TRP A 220 -14.77 14.64 -28.00
CA TRP A 220 -14.08 13.80 -27.00
C TRP A 220 -14.24 14.38 -25.59
N TYR A 221 -14.01 15.68 -25.41
CA TYR A 221 -14.10 16.34 -24.10
C TYR A 221 -15.52 16.29 -23.54
N ALA A 222 -16.54 16.50 -24.39
CA ALA A 222 -17.94 16.43 -23.98
C ALA A 222 -18.33 15.01 -23.54
N LEU A 223 -17.92 13.97 -24.30
CA LEU A 223 -18.19 12.58 -23.98
C LEU A 223 -17.43 12.14 -22.73
N TYR A 224 -16.17 12.53 -22.61
CA TYR A 224 -15.36 12.22 -21.44
C TYR A 224 -15.93 12.84 -20.15
N THR A 225 -16.36 14.10 -20.21
CA THR A 225 -17.02 14.79 -19.10
C THR A 225 -18.31 14.07 -18.71
N ALA A 226 -19.16 13.75 -19.69
CA ALA A 226 -20.41 13.03 -19.42
C ALA A 226 -20.16 11.63 -18.83
N TYR A 227 -19.14 10.91 -19.33
CA TYR A 227 -18.72 9.63 -18.76
C TYR A 227 -18.28 9.78 -17.32
N THR A 228 -17.37 10.73 -17.03
CA THR A 228 -16.83 10.97 -15.69
C THR A 228 -17.94 11.33 -14.69
N GLU A 229 -18.91 12.14 -15.09
CA GLU A 229 -20.06 12.47 -14.23
C GLU A 229 -20.93 11.24 -13.94
N GLN A 230 -21.21 10.41 -14.94
CA GLN A 230 -21.99 9.18 -14.75
C GLN A 230 -21.24 8.19 -13.85
N TYR A 231 -19.94 7.99 -14.11
CA TYR A 231 -19.08 7.14 -13.29
C TYR A 231 -19.05 7.61 -11.83
N ALA A 232 -18.81 8.90 -11.61
CA ALA A 232 -18.74 9.47 -10.28
C ALA A 232 -20.03 9.30 -9.49
N ASN A 233 -21.19 9.53 -10.13
CA ASN A 233 -22.47 9.34 -9.48
C ASN A 233 -22.74 7.86 -9.15
N ALA A 234 -22.44 6.93 -10.06
CA ALA A 234 -22.58 5.49 -9.81
C ALA A 234 -21.64 5.01 -8.67
N ALA A 235 -20.38 5.43 -8.68
CA ALA A 235 -19.42 5.12 -7.62
C ALA A 235 -19.88 5.70 -6.27
N ALA A 236 -20.42 6.94 -6.24
CA ALA A 236 -20.92 7.56 -5.04
C ALA A 236 -22.15 6.85 -4.46
N GLU A 237 -23.05 6.31 -5.30
CA GLU A 237 -24.17 5.47 -4.87
C GLU A 237 -23.67 4.18 -4.21
N LEU A 238 -22.67 3.52 -4.79
CA LEU A 238 -22.03 2.35 -4.19
C LEU A 238 -21.38 2.70 -2.86
N PHE A 239 -20.67 3.81 -2.79
CA PHE A 239 -20.05 4.27 -1.54
C PHE A 239 -21.06 4.57 -0.45
N CYS A 240 -22.21 5.17 -0.79
CA CYS A 240 -23.32 5.37 0.16
C CYS A 240 -23.84 4.03 0.73
N ARG A 241 -23.77 2.94 -0.04
CA ARG A 241 -24.13 1.58 0.43
C ARG A 241 -23.06 0.98 1.33
N LEU A 242 -21.77 1.31 1.11
CA LEU A 242 -20.64 0.87 1.96
C LEU A 242 -20.66 1.52 3.34
N LEU A 243 -20.99 2.79 3.44
CA LEU A 243 -20.92 3.57 4.70
C LEU A 243 -21.60 2.90 5.90
N PRO A 244 -22.88 2.46 5.83
CA PRO A 244 -23.55 1.83 6.96
C PRO A 244 -22.91 0.48 7.34
N LEU A 245 -22.44 -0.31 6.36
CA LEU A 245 -21.78 -1.59 6.62
C LEU A 245 -20.46 -1.38 7.39
N ARG A 246 -19.63 -0.46 6.93
CA ARG A 246 -18.34 -0.13 7.52
C ARG A 246 -18.46 0.43 8.93
N ARG A 247 -19.43 1.35 9.14
CA ARG A 247 -19.71 1.88 10.48
C ARG A 247 -20.19 0.82 11.44
N GLU A 248 -21.09 -0.07 10.98
CA GLU A 248 -21.61 -1.17 11.81
C GLU A 248 -20.50 -2.16 12.14
N THR A 249 -19.61 -2.47 11.19
CA THR A 249 -18.41 -3.30 11.45
C THR A 249 -17.57 -2.69 12.57
N ALA A 250 -17.22 -1.42 12.48
CA ALA A 250 -16.43 -0.74 13.54
C ALA A 250 -17.15 -0.76 14.89
N ARG A 251 -18.48 -0.54 14.89
CA ARG A 251 -19.29 -0.57 16.11
C ARG A 251 -19.31 -1.95 16.77
N LEU A 252 -19.50 -3.02 15.99
CA LEU A 252 -19.49 -4.39 16.49
C LEU A 252 -18.12 -4.77 17.07
N LEU A 253 -17.04 -4.27 16.45
CA LEU A 253 -15.68 -4.48 16.92
C LEU A 253 -15.28 -3.57 18.10
N GLY A 254 -16.21 -2.73 18.60
CA GLY A 254 -15.99 -1.88 19.78
C GLY A 254 -15.18 -0.61 19.53
N PHE A 255 -15.03 -0.19 18.27
CA PHE A 255 -14.32 1.05 17.94
C PHE A 255 -15.26 2.25 17.93
N ALA A 256 -14.72 3.42 18.30
CA ALA A 256 -15.47 4.68 18.35
C ALA A 256 -15.89 5.17 16.95
N SER A 257 -15.13 4.84 15.90
CA SER A 257 -15.43 5.21 14.52
C SER A 257 -14.75 4.24 13.55
N TYR A 258 -15.17 4.22 12.28
CA TYR A 258 -14.55 3.40 11.26
C TYR A 258 -13.08 3.82 10.97
N PRO A 259 -12.72 5.11 10.90
CA PRO A 259 -11.31 5.50 10.82
C PRO A 259 -10.47 5.00 12.02
N ALA A 260 -10.99 5.09 13.26
CA ALA A 260 -10.28 4.55 14.43
C ALA A 260 -10.03 3.03 14.33
N TYR A 261 -11.01 2.30 13.81
CA TYR A 261 -10.86 0.88 13.49
C TYR A 261 -9.78 0.65 12.44
N ARG A 262 -9.82 1.36 11.31
CA ARG A 262 -8.85 1.20 10.22
C ARG A 262 -7.43 1.59 10.64
N TYR A 263 -7.26 2.65 11.42
CA TYR A 263 -5.96 3.04 11.96
C TYR A 263 -5.37 1.92 12.82
N ALA A 264 -6.19 1.32 13.68
CA ALA A 264 -5.76 0.19 14.49
C ALA A 264 -5.39 -1.03 13.63
N VAL A 265 -6.15 -1.32 12.57
CA VAL A 265 -5.84 -2.40 11.61
C VAL A 265 -4.49 -2.18 10.92
N TYR A 266 -4.20 -0.96 10.51
CA TYR A 266 -2.94 -0.60 9.86
C TYR A 266 -1.75 -0.46 10.82
N GLY A 267 -1.94 -0.72 12.10
CA GLY A 267 -0.89 -0.56 13.12
C GLY A 267 -0.46 0.88 13.32
N ARG A 268 -1.28 1.85 12.90
CA ARG A 268 -0.98 3.26 13.03
C ARG A 268 -1.07 3.70 14.49
N GLU A 269 -0.10 4.48 14.95
CA GLU A 269 0.02 4.89 16.34
C GLU A 269 -0.70 6.19 16.65
N CYS A 270 -0.91 7.04 15.65
CA CYS A 270 -1.65 8.28 15.81
C CYS A 270 -3.15 8.02 15.98
N THR A 271 -3.79 8.86 16.79
CA THR A 271 -5.26 8.91 16.87
C THR A 271 -5.85 9.68 15.70
N THR A 272 -7.17 9.57 15.51
CA THR A 272 -7.88 10.39 14.50
C THR A 272 -7.79 11.89 14.80
N GLN A 273 -7.55 12.28 16.05
CA GLN A 273 -7.34 13.67 16.45
C GLN A 273 -5.93 14.15 16.08
N ASP A 274 -4.90 13.32 16.27
CA ASP A 274 -3.54 13.63 15.84
C ASP A 274 -3.47 13.79 14.31
N ALA A 275 -4.18 12.92 13.58
CA ALA A 275 -4.32 13.02 12.13
C ALA A 275 -5.02 14.31 11.69
N GLU A 276 -6.08 14.72 12.40
CA GLU A 276 -6.77 16.00 12.15
C GLU A 276 -5.82 17.18 12.33
N HIS A 277 -5.08 17.20 13.42
CA HIS A 277 -4.10 18.24 13.70
C HIS A 277 -2.97 18.29 12.66
N PHE A 278 -2.47 17.13 12.24
CA PHE A 278 -1.49 17.02 11.17
C PHE A 278 -2.03 17.60 9.85
N CYS A 279 -3.23 17.21 9.43
CA CYS A 279 -3.88 17.72 8.21
C CYS A 279 -4.12 19.24 8.26
N ASP A 280 -4.54 19.77 9.42
CA ASP A 280 -4.73 21.21 9.63
C ASP A 280 -3.40 21.99 9.50
N THR A 281 -2.34 21.43 10.04
CA THR A 281 -0.99 22.03 9.98
C THR A 281 -0.46 22.00 8.54
N VAL A 282 -0.65 20.89 7.82
CA VAL A 282 -0.32 20.77 6.39
C VAL A 282 -1.08 21.80 5.56
N ALA A 283 -2.40 21.89 5.74
CA ALA A 283 -3.25 22.83 4.99
C ALA A 283 -2.82 24.29 5.23
N SER A 284 -2.44 24.63 6.45
CA SER A 284 -2.13 26.01 6.85
C SER A 284 -0.71 26.45 6.46
N HIS A 285 0.28 25.53 6.55
CA HIS A 285 1.69 25.88 6.42
C HIS A 285 2.35 25.32 5.16
N LEU A 286 2.05 24.06 4.79
CA LEU A 286 2.72 23.40 3.68
C LEU A 286 2.04 23.68 2.34
N VAL A 287 0.71 23.72 2.28
CA VAL A 287 -0.05 23.95 1.04
C VAL A 287 0.33 25.24 0.34
N PRO A 288 0.50 26.41 1.01
CA PRO A 288 0.93 27.62 0.33
C PRO A 288 2.29 27.47 -0.40
N LEU A 289 3.27 26.80 0.22
CA LEU A 289 4.58 26.53 -0.35
C LEU A 289 4.50 25.53 -1.49
N PHE A 290 3.75 24.46 -1.30
CA PHE A 290 3.48 23.45 -2.33
C PHE A 290 2.91 24.10 -3.61
N LEU A 291 1.91 24.97 -3.49
CA LEU A 291 1.29 25.67 -4.62
C LEU A 291 2.24 26.67 -5.30
N GLN A 292 3.13 27.28 -4.54
CA GLN A 292 4.17 28.11 -5.12
C GLN A 292 5.13 27.25 -5.94
N TRP A 293 5.64 26.18 -5.35
CA TRP A 293 6.61 25.31 -5.98
C TRP A 293 6.05 24.58 -7.21
N GLN A 294 4.81 24.16 -7.16
CA GLN A 294 4.12 23.56 -8.31
C GLN A 294 4.20 24.43 -9.58
N LYS A 295 4.05 25.75 -9.45
CA LYS A 295 4.11 26.66 -10.59
C LYS A 295 5.52 26.73 -11.19
N GLU A 296 6.52 26.66 -10.34
CA GLU A 296 7.92 26.81 -10.74
C GLU A 296 8.47 25.51 -11.33
N VAL A 297 8.10 24.37 -10.79
CA VAL A 297 8.49 23.04 -11.27
C VAL A 297 7.67 22.56 -12.49
N ALA A 298 6.63 23.29 -12.90
CA ALA A 298 5.79 22.88 -14.02
C ALA A 298 6.60 22.72 -15.33
N VAL A 299 7.58 23.58 -15.57
CA VAL A 299 8.46 23.51 -16.75
C VAL A 299 9.42 22.32 -16.64
N ASP A 300 10.00 22.07 -15.46
CA ASP A 300 10.90 20.94 -15.21
C ASP A 300 10.18 19.62 -15.44
N ARG A 301 8.93 19.53 -14.98
CA ARG A 301 8.08 18.35 -15.19
C ARG A 301 7.81 18.13 -16.68
N GLU A 302 7.46 19.18 -17.43
CA GLU A 302 7.24 19.07 -18.87
C GLU A 302 8.52 18.59 -19.59
N ILE A 303 9.67 19.17 -19.26
CA ILE A 303 10.96 18.78 -19.83
C ILE A 303 11.27 17.32 -19.51
N LEU A 304 11.13 16.91 -18.25
CA LEU A 304 11.47 15.55 -17.80
C LEU A 304 10.61 14.48 -18.48
N TYR A 305 9.30 14.70 -18.58
CA TYR A 305 8.37 13.68 -19.08
C TYR A 305 8.27 13.60 -20.60
N TYR A 306 8.65 14.66 -21.34
CA TYR A 306 8.50 14.66 -22.79
C TYR A 306 9.83 14.59 -23.57
N ALA A 307 10.97 14.74 -22.90
CA ALA A 307 12.25 14.86 -23.61
C ALA A 307 13.03 13.53 -23.74
N ASP A 308 12.90 12.62 -22.78
CA ASP A 308 13.73 11.43 -22.71
C ASP A 308 12.89 10.18 -22.40
N THR A 309 13.37 9.04 -22.87
CA THR A 309 12.87 7.71 -22.51
C THR A 309 13.89 7.00 -21.63
N TYR A 310 13.38 6.21 -20.68
CA TYR A 310 14.19 5.49 -19.70
C TYR A 310 14.03 3.98 -19.92
N ASP A 311 14.85 3.45 -20.85
CA ASP A 311 14.84 2.01 -21.11
C ASP A 311 15.17 1.22 -19.86
N ARG A 312 14.52 0.07 -19.74
CA ARG A 312 14.58 -0.78 -18.55
C ARG A 312 16.01 -1.20 -18.18
N GLU A 313 16.77 -1.69 -19.14
CA GLU A 313 18.07 -2.30 -18.88
C GLU A 313 19.08 -1.27 -18.35
N THR A 314 19.19 -0.13 -19.01
CA THR A 314 20.04 0.99 -18.58
C THR A 314 19.58 1.54 -17.24
N THR A 315 18.27 1.66 -17.02
CA THR A 315 17.73 2.19 -15.76
C THR A 315 18.01 1.26 -14.59
N VAL A 316 17.76 -0.03 -14.72
CA VAL A 316 18.10 -1.04 -13.68
C VAL A 316 19.58 -1.01 -13.34
N GLN A 317 20.46 -0.90 -14.36
CA GLN A 317 21.91 -0.80 -14.14
C GLN A 317 22.29 0.48 -13.37
N ARG A 318 21.79 1.65 -13.78
CA ARG A 318 22.11 2.94 -13.14
C ARG A 318 21.57 3.02 -11.71
N VAL A 319 20.35 2.57 -11.48
CA VAL A 319 19.75 2.51 -10.14
C VAL A 319 20.55 1.57 -9.25
N GLY A 320 20.92 0.37 -9.72
CA GLY A 320 21.70 -0.57 -8.92
C GLY A 320 23.10 -0.05 -8.53
N GLN A 321 23.76 0.66 -9.43
CA GLN A 321 25.04 1.34 -9.10
C GLN A 321 24.81 2.42 -8.03
N THR A 322 23.77 3.21 -8.17
CA THR A 322 23.43 4.29 -7.23
C THR A 322 23.11 3.74 -5.84
N ILE A 323 22.31 2.69 -5.74
CA ILE A 323 21.94 2.05 -4.46
C ILE A 323 23.17 1.61 -3.68
N SER A 324 24.16 1.00 -4.35
CA SER A 324 25.40 0.56 -3.72
C SER A 324 26.26 1.72 -3.18
N GLU A 325 26.12 2.90 -3.76
CA GLU A 325 26.82 4.12 -3.29
C GLU A 325 26.08 4.83 -2.18
N ILE A 326 24.73 4.81 -2.19
CA ILE A 326 23.92 5.38 -1.11
C ILE A 326 24.22 4.63 0.19
N LEU A 327 24.17 3.31 0.14
CA LEU A 327 24.39 2.44 1.29
C LEU A 327 24.94 1.08 0.84
N PRO A 328 26.20 0.76 1.13
CA PRO A 328 26.83 -0.50 0.68
C PRO A 328 26.06 -1.76 1.08
N SER A 329 25.36 -1.77 2.22
CA SER A 329 24.55 -2.91 2.64
C SER A 329 23.33 -3.17 1.75
N LEU A 330 22.88 -2.21 0.93
CA LEU A 330 21.80 -2.41 -0.05
C LEU A 330 22.29 -3.15 -1.32
N ALA A 331 23.60 -3.28 -1.52
CA ALA A 331 24.14 -3.99 -2.65
C ALA A 331 23.78 -5.49 -2.63
N GLU A 332 23.76 -6.11 -1.45
CA GLU A 332 23.43 -7.52 -1.28
C GLU A 332 21.98 -7.83 -1.67
N PRO A 333 20.93 -7.19 -1.09
CA PRO A 333 19.55 -7.42 -1.52
C PRO A 333 19.32 -7.08 -3.00
N TRP A 334 20.00 -6.07 -3.56
CA TRP A 334 19.91 -5.77 -4.98
C TRP A 334 20.48 -6.90 -5.85
N GLN A 335 21.66 -7.42 -5.52
CA GLN A 335 22.25 -8.54 -6.24
C GLN A 335 21.42 -9.82 -6.08
N TYR A 336 20.87 -10.06 -4.88
CA TYR A 336 19.96 -11.17 -4.63
C TYR A 336 18.72 -11.09 -5.53
N MET A 337 18.09 -9.94 -5.60
CA MET A 337 16.93 -9.68 -6.48
C MET A 337 17.25 -10.05 -7.95
N LEU A 338 18.40 -9.57 -8.46
CA LEU A 338 18.78 -9.81 -9.85
C LEU A 338 19.19 -11.26 -10.09
N ALA A 339 20.02 -11.84 -9.22
CA ALA A 339 20.55 -13.20 -9.38
C ALA A 339 19.45 -14.28 -9.32
N HIS A 340 18.40 -14.03 -8.54
CA HIS A 340 17.29 -14.96 -8.35
C HIS A 340 16.03 -14.59 -9.15
N GLU A 341 16.12 -13.64 -10.09
CA GLU A 341 15.00 -13.22 -10.93
C GLU A 341 13.75 -12.77 -10.12
N LEU A 342 13.99 -12.21 -8.93
CA LEU A 342 12.93 -11.80 -7.99
C LEU A 342 12.37 -10.42 -8.32
N TYR A 343 12.32 -10.09 -9.59
CA TYR A 343 11.65 -8.90 -10.09
C TYR A 343 11.06 -9.13 -11.48
N ASP A 344 10.01 -8.39 -11.78
CA ASP A 344 9.43 -8.32 -13.11
C ASP A 344 9.13 -6.86 -13.47
N ALA A 345 9.89 -6.33 -14.41
CA ALA A 345 9.74 -4.99 -14.96
C ALA A 345 9.39 -5.08 -16.45
N GLY A 346 8.37 -5.86 -16.76
CA GLY A 346 7.91 -6.05 -18.14
C GLY A 346 6.97 -4.94 -18.60
N SER A 347 6.77 -4.86 -19.93
CA SER A 347 5.77 -4.02 -20.56
C SER A 347 4.76 -4.88 -21.35
N GLY A 348 3.57 -4.33 -21.60
CA GLY A 348 2.57 -5.03 -22.42
C GLY A 348 1.14 -4.56 -22.16
N PRO A 349 0.23 -4.77 -23.15
CA PRO A 349 -1.13 -4.25 -23.09
C PRO A 349 -2.05 -4.97 -22.09
N HIS A 350 -1.67 -6.16 -21.66
CA HIS A 350 -2.45 -7.01 -20.75
C HIS A 350 -1.83 -7.15 -19.37
N ARG A 351 -0.80 -6.39 -19.09
CA ARG A 351 -0.20 -6.35 -17.74
C ARG A 351 -1.07 -5.54 -16.79
N LEU A 352 -1.10 -5.95 -15.53
CA LEU A 352 -1.64 -5.12 -14.46
C LEU A 352 -0.89 -3.78 -14.44
N GLY A 353 -1.62 -2.68 -14.41
CA GLY A 353 -1.01 -1.35 -14.24
C GLY A 353 -0.47 -1.16 -12.82
N GLY A 354 0.56 -0.31 -12.69
CA GLY A 354 1.17 0.01 -11.40
C GLY A 354 2.33 -0.90 -11.01
N SER A 355 2.69 -0.84 -9.73
CA SER A 355 3.84 -1.54 -9.17
C SER A 355 3.51 -2.01 -7.76
N TYR A 356 4.19 -3.06 -7.30
CA TYR A 356 4.09 -3.56 -5.94
C TYR A 356 5.28 -4.44 -5.59
N THR A 357 5.54 -4.58 -4.29
CA THR A 357 6.46 -5.57 -3.76
C THR A 357 5.71 -6.53 -2.85
N THR A 358 5.85 -7.83 -3.08
CA THR A 358 5.23 -8.90 -2.29
C THR A 358 6.28 -9.82 -1.68
N TYR A 359 5.84 -10.81 -0.90
CA TYR A 359 6.74 -11.72 -0.19
C TYR A 359 6.37 -13.19 -0.39
N LEU A 360 7.35 -13.98 -0.81
CA LEU A 360 7.25 -15.42 -0.99
C LEU A 360 7.67 -16.12 0.31
N SER A 361 6.72 -16.38 1.17
CA SER A 361 6.94 -16.78 2.56
C SER A 361 7.77 -18.05 2.74
N ASP A 362 7.55 -19.09 1.92
CA ASP A 362 8.31 -20.36 2.01
C ASP A 362 9.77 -20.19 1.59
N TYR A 363 10.05 -19.18 0.77
CA TYR A 363 11.37 -18.90 0.22
C TYR A 363 12.11 -17.79 0.96
N SER A 364 11.45 -17.16 1.93
CA SER A 364 11.94 -15.95 2.60
C SER A 364 12.44 -14.90 1.60
N ALA A 365 11.73 -14.73 0.51
CA ALA A 365 12.13 -13.92 -0.63
C ALA A 365 11.10 -12.86 -1.00
N PRO A 366 11.47 -11.56 -1.02
CA PRO A 366 10.62 -10.54 -1.61
C PRO A 366 10.59 -10.67 -3.15
N PHE A 367 9.52 -10.16 -3.77
CA PHE A 367 9.39 -10.08 -5.23
C PHE A 367 8.85 -8.71 -5.63
N LEU A 368 9.53 -8.05 -6.57
CA LEU A 368 9.17 -6.75 -7.10
C LEU A 368 8.49 -6.89 -8.47
N PHE A 369 7.31 -6.28 -8.61
CA PHE A 369 6.60 -6.16 -9.88
C PHE A 369 6.42 -4.69 -10.26
N THR A 370 6.64 -4.38 -11.55
CA THR A 370 6.30 -3.07 -12.12
C THR A 370 5.87 -3.19 -13.58
N ALA A 371 4.84 -2.42 -13.97
CA ALA A 371 4.45 -2.25 -15.36
C ALA A 371 5.36 -1.17 -15.99
N TRP A 372 6.36 -1.61 -16.74
CA TRP A 372 7.35 -0.70 -17.34
C TRP A 372 6.78 0.02 -18.57
N ASP A 373 6.91 1.35 -18.62
CA ASP A 373 6.39 2.19 -19.70
C ASP A 373 7.43 3.15 -20.33
N ASP A 374 8.72 2.98 -19.98
CA ASP A 374 9.84 3.82 -20.40
C ASP A 374 9.73 5.32 -20.01
N SER A 375 8.80 5.68 -19.13
CA SER A 375 8.63 7.07 -18.67
C SER A 375 9.72 7.50 -17.68
N ALA A 376 9.82 8.79 -17.48
CA ALA A 376 10.75 9.39 -16.52
C ALA A 376 10.42 9.08 -15.04
N SER A 377 9.25 8.51 -14.77
CA SER A 377 8.88 8.02 -13.42
C SER A 377 9.53 6.68 -13.08
N MET A 378 9.87 5.86 -14.08
CA MET A 378 10.34 4.48 -13.86
C MET A 378 11.57 4.35 -12.95
N PRO A 379 12.58 5.23 -13.02
CA PRO A 379 13.69 5.18 -12.06
C PRO A 379 13.24 5.37 -10.60
N SER A 380 12.32 6.29 -10.36
CA SER A 380 11.76 6.55 -9.02
C SER A 380 10.87 5.40 -8.55
N VAL A 381 10.04 4.85 -9.44
CA VAL A 381 9.20 3.67 -9.15
C VAL A 381 10.09 2.47 -8.76
N LEU A 382 11.17 2.24 -9.49
CA LEU A 382 12.10 1.15 -9.17
C LEU A 382 12.79 1.36 -7.81
N LEU A 383 13.17 2.59 -7.48
CA LEU A 383 13.72 2.93 -6.16
C LEU A 383 12.69 2.70 -5.04
N HIS A 384 11.44 3.11 -5.26
CA HIS A 384 10.34 2.93 -4.34
C HIS A 384 10.11 1.45 -4.03
N GLU A 385 9.86 0.65 -5.04
CA GLU A 385 9.61 -0.78 -4.88
C GLU A 385 10.82 -1.52 -4.31
N PHE A 386 12.04 -1.10 -4.67
CA PHE A 386 13.23 -1.67 -4.07
C PHE A 386 13.40 -1.28 -2.59
N GLY A 387 12.90 -0.13 -2.16
CA GLY A 387 12.84 0.23 -0.73
C GLY A 387 12.01 -0.78 0.07
N HIS A 388 10.84 -1.16 -0.43
CA HIS A 388 10.02 -2.25 0.14
C HIS A 388 10.76 -3.59 0.08
N PHE A 389 11.37 -3.93 -1.06
CA PHE A 389 12.13 -5.17 -1.23
C PHE A 389 13.26 -5.29 -0.20
N ALA A 390 14.05 -4.24 -0.01
CA ALA A 390 15.12 -4.20 0.97
C ALA A 390 14.59 -4.31 2.41
N GLY A 391 13.49 -3.65 2.71
CA GLY A 391 12.81 -3.78 4.00
C GLY A 391 12.40 -5.23 4.30
N TYR A 392 11.75 -5.91 3.36
CA TYR A 392 11.41 -7.33 3.50
C TYR A 392 12.65 -8.22 3.61
N TYR A 393 13.68 -7.97 2.79
CA TYR A 393 14.93 -8.72 2.81
C TYR A 393 15.57 -8.70 4.20
N PHE A 394 15.85 -7.53 4.75
CA PHE A 394 16.52 -7.41 6.05
C PHE A 394 15.66 -7.91 7.23
N ARG A 395 14.34 -7.78 7.15
CA ARG A 395 13.45 -8.29 8.20
C ARG A 395 13.32 -9.81 8.17
N ALA A 396 13.43 -10.43 7.00
CA ALA A 396 13.44 -11.88 6.88
C ALA A 396 14.62 -12.51 7.62
N GLU A 397 15.81 -11.92 7.55
CA GLU A 397 16.98 -12.39 8.30
C GLU A 397 16.77 -12.42 9.82
N ASN A 398 15.89 -11.55 10.33
CA ASN A 398 15.55 -11.45 11.74
C ASN A 398 14.24 -12.17 12.12
N ASN A 399 13.66 -12.99 11.24
CA ASN A 399 12.31 -13.57 11.38
C ASN A 399 11.19 -12.52 11.62
N ASN A 400 11.30 -11.37 10.97
CA ASN A 400 10.49 -10.20 11.29
C ASN A 400 9.94 -9.55 10.00
N VAL A 401 9.27 -10.35 9.19
CA VAL A 401 8.89 -9.99 7.82
C VAL A 401 7.69 -9.07 7.75
N ALA A 402 6.83 -9.07 8.77
CA ALA A 402 5.65 -8.23 8.75
C ALA A 402 6.01 -6.75 8.92
N ASN A 403 5.30 -5.91 8.21
CA ASN A 403 5.35 -4.47 8.46
C ASN A 403 4.70 -4.17 9.81
N ASP A 404 5.37 -3.35 10.60
CA ASP A 404 4.85 -2.94 11.91
C ASP A 404 3.60 -2.07 11.76
N SER A 405 3.66 -1.13 10.82
CA SER A 405 2.53 -0.33 10.37
C SER A 405 2.72 0.01 8.89
N LEU A 406 1.65 0.47 8.25
CA LEU A 406 1.75 0.95 6.87
C LEU A 406 2.57 2.24 6.76
N ASP A 407 2.63 3.03 7.82
CA ASP A 407 3.49 4.23 7.87
C ASP A 407 4.97 3.84 7.73
N TRP A 408 5.38 2.70 8.32
CA TRP A 408 6.70 2.12 8.12
C TRP A 408 6.95 1.64 6.69
N ALA A 409 5.97 0.97 6.09
CA ALA A 409 6.11 0.47 4.72
C ALA A 409 6.40 1.62 3.76
N GLU A 410 5.62 2.69 3.87
CA GLU A 410 5.79 3.87 3.01
C GLU A 410 7.07 4.66 3.30
N PHE A 411 7.56 4.63 4.54
CA PHE A 411 8.87 5.20 4.86
C PHE A 411 10.03 4.40 4.25
N ASP A 412 9.94 3.06 4.25
CA ASP A 412 10.99 2.20 3.67
C ASP A 412 11.22 2.53 2.17
N SER A 413 10.16 2.77 1.42
CA SER A 413 10.22 3.11 0.00
C SER A 413 10.59 4.58 -0.24
N GLN A 414 9.84 5.52 0.30
CA GLN A 414 10.02 6.96 0.06
C GLN A 414 11.33 7.48 0.66
N GLY A 415 11.80 6.88 1.75
CA GLY A 415 13.10 7.20 2.35
C GLY A 415 14.26 6.88 1.39
N LEU A 416 14.21 5.75 0.70
CA LEU A 416 15.22 5.41 -0.31
C LEU A 416 15.16 6.33 -1.52
N GLU A 417 13.97 6.65 -2.00
CA GLU A 417 13.79 7.59 -3.12
C GLU A 417 14.47 8.94 -2.84
N LEU A 418 14.29 9.49 -1.64
CA LEU A 418 14.86 10.78 -1.27
C LEU A 418 16.36 10.70 -0.95
N LEU A 419 16.85 9.59 -0.42
CA LEU A 419 18.29 9.34 -0.27
C LEU A 419 19.01 9.20 -1.63
N ALA A 420 18.30 8.84 -2.69
CA ALA A 420 18.85 8.76 -4.03
C ALA A 420 18.99 10.14 -4.73
N VAL A 421 18.24 11.16 -4.27
CA VAL A 421 18.22 12.49 -4.90
C VAL A 421 19.62 13.10 -5.10
N PRO A 422 20.57 13.04 -4.15
CA PRO A 422 21.94 13.51 -4.36
C PRO A 422 22.69 12.82 -5.50
N TYR A 423 22.24 11.65 -5.92
CA TYR A 423 22.88 10.82 -6.96
C TYR A 423 22.15 10.86 -8.31
N TYR A 424 21.16 11.72 -8.49
CA TYR A 424 20.32 11.76 -9.69
C TYR A 424 21.08 12.03 -10.99
N GLU A 425 22.26 12.66 -10.95
CA GLU A 425 23.13 12.80 -12.11
C GLU A 425 23.52 11.43 -12.71
N LYS A 426 23.65 10.38 -11.90
CA LYS A 426 23.95 9.02 -12.36
C LYS A 426 22.75 8.32 -12.97
N ILE A 427 21.54 8.63 -12.49
CA ILE A 427 20.30 8.02 -12.93
C ILE A 427 19.75 8.78 -14.14
N PHE A 428 19.60 10.09 -14.02
CA PHE A 428 18.92 10.96 -14.99
C PHE A 428 19.88 11.74 -15.90
N GLY A 429 21.19 11.68 -15.66
CA GLY A 429 22.20 12.40 -16.46
C GLY A 429 21.98 13.92 -16.44
N ASN A 430 21.86 14.51 -17.61
CA ASN A 430 21.64 15.96 -17.77
C ASN A 430 20.24 16.44 -17.37
N ARG A 431 19.34 15.54 -16.96
CA ARG A 431 18.00 15.84 -16.43
C ARG A 431 17.91 15.75 -14.91
N ALA A 432 19.06 15.67 -14.25
CA ALA A 432 19.11 15.46 -12.80
C ALA A 432 18.45 16.59 -12.01
N ASP A 433 18.59 17.84 -12.45
CA ASP A 433 18.02 18.99 -11.74
C ASP A 433 16.49 19.01 -11.86
N GLU A 434 15.98 18.80 -13.07
CA GLU A 434 14.53 18.66 -13.30
C GLU A 434 13.95 17.48 -12.50
N ALA A 435 14.65 16.34 -12.50
CA ALA A 435 14.22 15.17 -11.76
C ALA A 435 14.22 15.42 -10.23
N ARG A 436 15.19 16.15 -9.67
CA ARG A 436 15.23 16.55 -8.26
C ARG A 436 14.01 17.41 -7.89
N SER A 437 13.77 18.46 -8.69
CA SER A 437 12.64 19.37 -8.47
C SER A 437 11.31 18.62 -8.51
N VAL A 438 11.13 17.75 -9.51
CA VAL A 438 9.92 16.95 -9.68
C VAL A 438 9.75 15.97 -8.52
N ARG A 439 10.82 15.23 -8.11
CA ARG A 439 10.73 14.27 -7.02
C ARG A 439 10.34 14.91 -5.68
N LEU A 440 10.94 16.04 -5.35
CA LEU A 440 10.58 16.76 -4.13
C LEU A 440 9.13 17.28 -4.18
N LEU A 441 8.69 17.81 -5.31
CA LEU A 441 7.30 18.23 -5.50
C LEU A 441 6.32 17.04 -5.36
N ASP A 442 6.64 15.88 -5.94
CA ASP A 442 5.81 14.68 -5.83
C ASP A 442 5.73 14.15 -4.39
N THR A 443 6.83 14.27 -3.62
CA THR A 443 6.82 13.92 -2.19
C THR A 443 5.95 14.89 -1.37
N LEU A 444 5.99 16.18 -1.67
CA LEU A 444 5.09 17.16 -1.05
C LEU A 444 3.63 16.90 -1.43
N TYR A 445 3.38 16.55 -2.70
CA TYR A 445 2.06 16.16 -3.16
C TYR A 445 1.53 14.94 -2.39
N ALA A 446 2.38 13.94 -2.11
CA ALA A 446 1.99 12.79 -1.30
C ALA A 446 1.50 13.20 0.10
N VAL A 447 2.18 14.15 0.77
CA VAL A 447 1.72 14.69 2.06
C VAL A 447 0.38 15.42 1.94
N VAL A 448 0.26 16.31 0.94
CA VAL A 448 -0.92 17.16 0.75
C VAL A 448 -2.16 16.33 0.37
N SER A 449 -2.00 15.42 -0.60
CA SER A 449 -3.10 14.57 -1.07
C SER A 449 -3.54 13.56 -0.01
N ALA A 450 -2.61 13.02 0.76
CA ALA A 450 -2.91 12.12 1.87
C ALA A 450 -3.79 12.80 2.93
N CYS A 451 -3.45 14.04 3.31
CA CYS A 451 -4.24 14.83 4.24
C CYS A 451 -5.64 15.16 3.69
N ALA A 452 -5.74 15.49 2.40
CA ALA A 452 -7.03 15.77 1.76
C ALA A 452 -7.95 14.54 1.76
N VAL A 453 -7.42 13.37 1.39
CA VAL A 453 -8.19 12.12 1.38
C VAL A 453 -8.59 11.71 2.80
N ASP A 454 -7.66 11.76 3.77
CA ASP A 454 -7.95 11.40 5.16
C ASP A 454 -9.00 12.34 5.81
N GLU A 455 -8.92 13.66 5.56
CA GLU A 455 -9.94 14.61 6.04
C GLU A 455 -11.32 14.27 5.47
N TRP A 456 -11.39 13.91 4.18
CA TRP A 456 -12.64 13.51 3.55
C TRP A 456 -13.17 12.20 4.14
N GLU A 457 -12.31 11.18 4.31
CA GLU A 457 -12.69 9.89 4.90
C GLU A 457 -13.14 10.04 6.35
N ARG A 458 -12.45 10.83 7.17
CA ARG A 458 -12.93 11.13 8.54
C ARG A 458 -14.31 11.79 8.53
N PHE A 459 -14.53 12.76 7.66
CA PHE A 459 -15.81 13.42 7.52
C PHE A 459 -16.95 12.45 7.13
N VAL A 460 -16.75 11.64 6.09
CA VAL A 460 -17.82 10.75 5.58
C VAL A 460 -18.17 9.64 6.56
N TYR A 461 -17.22 9.14 7.34
CA TYR A 461 -17.50 8.12 8.35
C TYR A 461 -18.10 8.67 9.64
N GLN A 462 -18.04 9.98 9.87
CA GLN A 462 -18.64 10.64 11.03
C GLN A 462 -20.02 11.27 10.74
N THR A 463 -20.39 11.46 9.47
CA THR A 463 -21.60 12.17 9.06
C THR A 463 -22.69 11.20 8.61
N ASP A 464 -23.88 11.28 9.22
CA ASP A 464 -25.01 10.43 8.87
C ASP A 464 -25.76 10.94 7.62
N ASN A 465 -26.49 10.01 6.97
CA ASN A 465 -27.43 10.31 5.88
C ASN A 465 -26.79 11.08 4.70
N LEU A 466 -25.54 10.76 4.35
CA LEU A 466 -24.87 11.35 3.21
C LEU A 466 -25.52 10.90 1.89
N THR A 467 -25.60 11.84 0.95
CA THR A 467 -26.03 11.61 -0.43
C THR A 467 -24.83 11.72 -1.38
N PRO A 468 -24.88 11.14 -2.60
CA PRO A 468 -23.85 11.34 -3.62
C PRO A 468 -23.46 12.81 -3.81
N ALA A 469 -24.44 13.71 -3.90
CA ALA A 469 -24.21 15.14 -4.04
C ALA A 469 -23.45 15.75 -2.84
N ALA A 470 -23.75 15.31 -1.61
CA ALA A 470 -23.05 15.77 -0.41
C ALA A 470 -21.58 15.26 -0.37
N LEU A 471 -21.34 14.02 -0.80
CA LEU A 471 -19.99 13.45 -0.93
C LEU A 471 -19.15 14.27 -1.90
N HIS A 472 -19.66 14.53 -3.10
CA HIS A 472 -18.98 15.33 -4.10
C HIS A 472 -18.73 16.77 -3.64
N ALA A 473 -19.74 17.43 -3.07
CA ALA A 473 -19.60 18.80 -2.60
C ALA A 473 -18.53 18.93 -1.50
N LYS A 474 -18.47 17.96 -0.57
CA LYS A 474 -17.46 17.96 0.49
C LYS A 474 -16.05 17.74 -0.07
N PHE A 475 -15.89 16.80 -1.00
CA PHE A 475 -14.57 16.59 -1.62
C PHE A 475 -14.10 17.84 -2.38
N GLY A 476 -14.98 18.49 -3.13
CA GLY A 476 -14.65 19.75 -3.80
C GLY A 476 -14.13 20.83 -2.84
N GLN A 477 -14.80 21.01 -1.68
CA GLN A 477 -14.35 21.95 -0.64
C GLN A 477 -12.96 21.57 -0.08
N ILE A 478 -12.71 20.29 0.12
CA ILE A 478 -11.41 19.79 0.60
C ILE A 478 -10.34 19.96 -0.48
N ALA A 479 -10.64 19.65 -1.74
CA ALA A 479 -9.74 19.88 -2.84
C ALA A 479 -9.31 21.36 -2.94
N GLU A 480 -10.23 22.30 -2.78
CA GLU A 480 -9.93 23.74 -2.70
C GLU A 480 -9.04 24.06 -1.49
N ARG A 481 -9.36 23.52 -0.31
CA ARG A 481 -8.60 23.75 0.92
C ARG A 481 -7.14 23.33 0.80
N PHE A 482 -6.89 22.19 0.16
CA PHE A 482 -5.55 21.64 -0.06
C PHE A 482 -4.91 22.08 -1.39
N GLY A 483 -5.59 22.94 -2.17
CA GLY A 483 -5.09 23.45 -3.44
C GLY A 483 -5.04 22.43 -4.56
N LEU A 484 -5.68 21.28 -4.40
CA LEU A 484 -5.73 20.21 -5.39
C LEU A 484 -6.61 20.59 -6.60
N ASP A 485 -7.58 21.50 -6.42
CA ASP A 485 -8.38 22.11 -7.51
C ASP A 485 -7.49 22.74 -8.59
N ARG A 486 -6.38 23.36 -8.19
CA ARG A 486 -5.38 23.96 -9.11
C ARG A 486 -4.57 22.91 -9.86
N MET A 487 -4.62 21.66 -9.42
CA MET A 487 -4.03 20.51 -10.11
C MET A 487 -5.05 19.77 -10.99
N GLY A 488 -6.27 20.27 -11.09
CA GLY A 488 -7.34 19.69 -11.89
C GLY A 488 -8.26 18.71 -11.16
N PHE A 489 -8.12 18.58 -9.84
CA PHE A 489 -9.07 17.81 -9.06
C PHE A 489 -10.43 18.52 -9.07
N THR A 490 -11.46 17.74 -9.29
CA THR A 490 -12.85 18.17 -9.25
C THR A 490 -13.55 17.58 -8.03
N ALA A 491 -14.79 17.98 -7.81
CA ALA A 491 -15.64 17.36 -6.80
C ALA A 491 -15.83 15.83 -6.99
N TYR A 492 -15.56 15.32 -8.20
CA TYR A 492 -15.72 13.92 -8.58
C TYR A 492 -14.44 13.08 -8.40
N SER A 493 -13.27 13.71 -8.29
CA SER A 493 -11.98 13.01 -8.35
C SER A 493 -11.75 11.95 -7.28
N TRP A 494 -12.43 12.02 -6.13
CA TRP A 494 -12.35 10.99 -5.10
C TRP A 494 -12.84 9.61 -5.57
N THR A 495 -13.75 9.57 -6.56
CA THR A 495 -14.30 8.31 -7.07
C THR A 495 -13.32 7.52 -7.90
N GLU A 496 -12.26 8.18 -8.39
CA GLU A 496 -11.14 7.59 -9.13
C GLU A 496 -9.98 7.16 -8.21
N ILE A 497 -10.12 7.29 -6.88
CA ILE A 497 -9.12 6.85 -5.91
C ILE A 497 -9.53 5.47 -5.39
N PRO A 498 -8.95 4.36 -5.90
CA PRO A 498 -9.38 3.02 -5.54
C PRO A 498 -9.25 2.72 -4.04
N HIS A 499 -8.25 3.32 -3.38
CA HIS A 499 -8.02 3.15 -1.94
C HIS A 499 -9.21 3.52 -1.08
N ILE A 500 -9.98 4.56 -1.44
CA ILE A 500 -11.19 4.97 -0.72
C ILE A 500 -12.21 3.82 -0.66
N PHE A 501 -12.27 3.00 -1.70
CA PHE A 501 -13.14 1.84 -1.79
C PHE A 501 -12.48 0.59 -1.21
N GLN A 502 -11.32 0.21 -1.72
CA GLN A 502 -10.66 -1.07 -1.46
C GLN A 502 -9.82 -1.07 -0.16
N SER A 503 -9.21 0.07 0.19
CA SER A 503 -8.31 0.21 1.34
C SER A 503 -8.54 1.52 2.09
N PRO A 504 -9.75 1.73 2.65
CA PRO A 504 -10.12 3.00 3.28
C PRO A 504 -9.15 3.37 4.41
N CYS A 505 -8.90 4.67 4.53
CA CYS A 505 -7.96 5.29 5.48
C CYS A 505 -6.49 4.90 5.28
N TYR A 506 -6.12 4.31 4.13
CA TYR A 506 -4.72 3.99 3.82
C TYR A 506 -3.89 5.24 3.52
N TYR A 507 -4.48 6.20 2.79
CA TYR A 507 -3.76 7.35 2.19
C TYR A 507 -2.90 8.14 3.18
N LEU A 508 -3.31 8.23 4.44
CA LEU A 508 -2.54 8.92 5.47
C LEU A 508 -1.13 8.33 5.64
N SER A 509 -0.94 7.03 5.40
CA SER A 509 0.38 6.39 5.49
C SER A 509 1.36 6.90 4.42
N TYR A 510 0.87 7.21 3.21
CA TYR A 510 1.68 7.92 2.20
C TYR A 510 2.18 9.27 2.73
N GLY A 511 1.29 10.02 3.38
CA GLY A 511 1.64 11.31 3.96
C GLY A 511 2.62 11.23 5.12
N ALA A 512 2.43 10.27 6.02
CA ALA A 512 3.33 10.06 7.16
C ALA A 512 4.71 9.57 6.71
N GLY A 513 4.75 8.60 5.78
CA GLY A 513 5.98 8.12 5.16
C GLY A 513 6.74 9.23 4.43
N ALA A 514 6.02 10.03 3.61
CA ALA A 514 6.59 11.17 2.89
C ALA A 514 7.15 12.25 3.83
N ALA A 515 6.43 12.58 4.90
CA ALA A 515 6.90 13.56 5.88
C ALA A 515 8.17 13.07 6.59
N ALA A 516 8.21 11.80 7.01
CA ALA A 516 9.41 11.20 7.60
C ALA A 516 10.59 11.13 6.59
N ALA A 517 10.30 10.82 5.33
CA ALA A 517 11.30 10.80 4.25
C ALA A 517 11.87 12.21 3.97
N LEU A 518 11.05 13.26 4.01
CA LEU A 518 11.51 14.65 3.89
C LEU A 518 12.44 15.06 5.05
N LEU A 519 12.15 14.62 6.28
CA LEU A 519 13.05 14.82 7.42
C LEU A 519 14.37 14.06 7.26
N LEU A 520 14.33 12.84 6.72
CA LEU A 520 15.53 12.09 6.37
C LEU A 520 16.34 12.80 5.27
N TYR A 521 15.67 13.36 4.27
CA TYR A 521 16.30 14.16 3.23
C TYR A 521 16.92 15.44 3.79
N GLN A 522 16.26 16.12 4.71
CA GLN A 522 16.87 17.24 5.43
C GLN A 522 18.16 16.83 6.13
N MET A 523 18.15 15.71 6.84
CA MET A 523 19.39 15.16 7.43
C MET A 523 20.43 14.85 6.36
N ALA A 524 20.03 14.37 5.18
CA ALA A 524 20.94 14.05 4.08
C ALA A 524 21.60 15.29 3.45
N THR A 525 20.90 16.43 3.38
CA THR A 525 21.48 17.70 2.93
C THR A 525 22.57 18.21 3.88
N GLU A 526 22.45 17.93 5.16
CA GLU A 526 23.45 18.29 6.17
C GLU A 526 24.58 17.26 6.26
N ASN A 527 24.23 15.96 6.24
CA ASN A 527 25.17 14.85 6.43
C ASN A 527 24.62 13.56 5.80
N LEU A 528 24.89 13.36 4.52
CA LEU A 528 24.42 12.20 3.75
C LEU A 528 24.83 10.84 4.35
N PRO A 529 26.08 10.61 4.83
CA PRO A 529 26.43 9.36 5.48
C PRO A 529 25.64 9.09 6.77
N LYS A 530 25.33 10.12 7.55
CA LYS A 530 24.51 9.99 8.76
C LYS A 530 23.07 9.60 8.39
N ALA A 531 22.49 10.23 7.38
CA ALA A 531 21.14 9.91 6.91
C ALA A 531 21.05 8.46 6.39
N ALA A 532 22.02 8.02 5.58
CA ALA A 532 22.06 6.65 5.08
C ALA A 532 22.17 5.61 6.21
N LEU A 533 23.00 5.86 7.22
CA LEU A 533 23.11 4.99 8.39
C LEU A 533 21.84 5.02 9.27
N SER A 534 21.16 6.14 9.35
CA SER A 534 19.88 6.27 10.06
C SER A 534 18.80 5.45 9.34
N TYR A 535 18.72 5.57 8.02
CA TYR A 535 17.81 4.77 7.20
C TYR A 535 18.09 3.26 7.36
N GLN A 536 19.36 2.83 7.31
CA GLN A 536 19.72 1.43 7.54
C GLN A 536 19.25 0.90 8.91
N LYS A 537 19.43 1.69 9.97
CA LYS A 537 18.97 1.30 11.31
C LYS A 537 17.45 1.13 11.36
N LEU A 538 16.72 1.97 10.63
CA LEU A 538 15.27 1.90 10.55
C LEU A 538 14.81 0.70 9.70
N LEU A 539 15.49 0.35 8.63
CA LEU A 539 15.22 -0.88 7.86
C LEU A 539 15.43 -2.16 8.70
N LEU A 540 16.41 -2.16 9.61
CA LEU A 540 16.74 -3.29 10.48
C LEU A 540 15.89 -3.34 11.77
N ARG A 541 14.86 -2.50 11.90
CA ARG A 541 14.00 -2.45 13.08
C ARG A 541 13.36 -3.79 13.43
N SER A 542 13.10 -4.00 14.72
CA SER A 542 12.32 -5.15 15.17
C SER A 542 10.82 -4.91 14.96
N TYR A 543 10.07 -5.98 14.79
CA TYR A 543 8.60 -5.91 14.73
C TYR A 543 8.00 -5.26 15.99
N GLY A 544 6.88 -4.53 15.84
CA GLY A 544 6.21 -3.84 16.94
C GLY A 544 7.01 -2.66 17.49
N THR A 545 7.95 -2.16 16.67
CA THR A 545 8.72 -0.97 17.03
C THR A 545 7.89 0.28 16.73
N ASN A 546 7.72 1.14 17.74
CA ASN A 546 6.99 2.40 17.61
C ASN A 546 7.63 3.31 16.56
N PHE A 547 6.79 3.83 15.63
CA PHE A 547 7.25 4.64 14.48
C PHE A 547 7.93 5.92 14.96
N GLY A 548 7.22 6.73 15.74
CA GLY A 548 7.73 8.00 16.24
C GLY A 548 8.97 7.85 17.13
N GLU A 549 8.96 6.89 18.08
CA GLU A 549 10.13 6.64 18.94
C GLU A 549 11.36 6.21 18.15
N SER A 550 11.19 5.39 17.12
CA SER A 550 12.33 4.91 16.33
C SER A 550 12.92 6.01 15.45
N LEU A 551 12.08 6.87 14.89
CA LEU A 551 12.55 8.09 14.23
C LEU A 551 13.35 8.97 15.18
N HIS A 552 12.88 9.18 16.42
CA HIS A 552 13.62 9.92 17.44
C HIS A 552 14.98 9.30 17.76
N ARG A 553 15.09 7.97 17.85
CA ARG A 553 16.36 7.27 18.14
C ARG A 553 17.45 7.53 17.09
N VAL A 554 17.06 7.86 15.88
CA VAL A 554 17.99 8.22 14.80
C VAL A 554 18.12 9.72 14.58
N GLY A 555 17.40 10.53 15.36
CA GLY A 555 17.45 12.00 15.32
C GLY A 555 16.48 12.63 14.32
N LEU A 556 15.41 11.93 13.96
CA LEU A 556 14.28 12.46 13.20
C LEU A 556 13.10 12.75 14.15
N THR A 557 12.22 13.66 13.78
CA THR A 557 10.97 13.91 14.53
C THR A 557 9.85 12.99 14.07
N ASP A 558 8.84 12.79 14.94
CA ASP A 558 7.62 12.08 14.57
C ASP A 558 6.84 12.91 13.52
N PRO A 559 6.36 12.33 12.42
CA PRO A 559 5.55 13.04 11.43
C PRO A 559 4.35 13.78 12.01
N TYR A 560 3.72 13.24 13.04
CA TYR A 560 2.55 13.81 13.69
C TYR A 560 2.88 14.85 14.79
N ALA A 561 4.17 15.15 15.04
CA ALA A 561 4.56 16.17 16.01
C ALA A 561 4.35 17.59 15.46
N ASP A 562 4.00 18.53 16.35
CA ASP A 562 3.64 19.91 16.04
C ASP A 562 4.68 20.68 15.20
N ASP A 563 5.98 20.37 15.38
CA ASP A 563 7.06 21.09 14.71
C ASP A 563 7.51 20.45 13.38
N THR A 564 7.04 19.26 13.06
CA THR A 564 7.49 18.50 11.88
C THR A 564 7.20 19.24 10.57
N ILE A 565 5.98 19.69 10.35
CA ILE A 565 5.62 20.43 9.14
C ILE A 565 6.38 21.76 9.04
N ASN A 566 6.59 22.44 10.15
CA ASN A 566 7.40 23.65 10.19
C ASN A 566 8.86 23.39 9.82
N ASN A 567 9.43 22.26 10.22
CA ASN A 567 10.79 21.85 9.85
C ASN A 567 10.87 21.50 8.35
N ILE A 568 9.89 20.81 7.82
CA ILE A 568 9.77 20.55 6.37
C ILE A 568 9.67 21.87 5.59
N CYS A 569 8.87 22.83 6.05
CA CYS A 569 8.77 24.14 5.41
C CYS A 569 10.12 24.88 5.39
N LYS A 570 10.91 24.82 6.49
CA LYS A 570 12.26 25.41 6.53
C LYS A 570 13.22 24.74 5.55
N LEU A 571 13.18 23.41 5.44
CA LEU A 571 13.96 22.67 4.45
C LEU A 571 13.69 23.22 3.04
N LEU A 572 12.40 23.38 2.70
CA LEU A 572 12.00 23.86 1.38
C LEU A 572 12.52 25.27 1.06
N TYR A 573 12.60 26.16 2.05
CA TYR A 573 13.22 27.49 1.85
C TYR A 573 14.75 27.45 1.66
N ILE A 574 15.41 26.37 2.03
CA ILE A 574 16.87 26.21 1.87
C ILE A 574 17.20 25.57 0.52
N VAL A 575 16.38 24.63 0.08
CA VAL A 575 16.60 23.85 -1.15
C VAL A 575 16.12 24.62 -2.39
N TYR A 576 15.31 25.62 -2.15
CA TYR A 576 14.71 26.53 -3.11
C TYR A 576 15.48 27.86 -3.19
#